data_8dccd66bcf542ad3edfc274b5ab1b095
#
_entry.id   8dccd66bcf542ad3edfc274b5ab1b095
#
_cell.length_a   1.000
_cell.length_b   1.000
_cell.length_c   1.000
_cell.angle_alpha   90.00
_cell.angle_beta   90.00
_cell.angle_gamma   90.00
#
_symmetry.space_group_name_H-M   'P 1'
#
loop_
_entity.id
_entity.type
_entity.pdbx_description
1 polymer ?
#
loop_
_entity_poly.entity_id
_entity_poly.type
_entity_poly.pdbx_seq_one_letter_code
_entity_poly.pdbx_strand_id
1 'polypeptide(L)'
;MPSPYPLNIPSPFGILMAVWHGNSKRSKTGRRIRYAQNKRRFEIGRELHLTTIGTMKRKPIRTRGNNKKSRVLTADTAYVIDPKTNKTTKTEIVTVIENSANVHYIRRNIMNKGAIINTKIGKAKITSRPGQSGVINAVLLTK
;
A
#
# COMPACT_ATOMS: atom_id res chain seq x y z
N MET A 1 35.91 0.74 32.69
CA MET A 1 35.88 0.93 31.23
C MET A 1 34.47 1.39 30.84
N PRO A 2 34.30 2.55 30.21
CA PRO A 2 32.96 3.01 29.80
C PRO A 2 32.45 2.17 28.64
N SER A 3 31.17 1.88 28.66
CA SER A 3 30.44 1.14 27.63
C SER A 3 30.57 1.82 26.25
N PRO A 4 30.87 1.07 25.17
CA PRO A 4 31.02 1.65 23.83
C PRO A 4 29.72 1.96 23.10
N TYR A 5 28.56 1.84 23.78
CA TYR A 5 27.27 2.12 23.16
C TYR A 5 26.79 3.52 23.55
N PRO A 6 26.67 4.48 22.59
CA PRO A 6 26.06 5.76 22.88
C PRO A 6 24.57 5.55 23.23
N LEU A 7 24.25 5.76 24.48
CA LEU A 7 22.88 5.89 24.97
C LEU A 7 22.28 7.17 24.40
N ASN A 8 21.44 7.07 23.41
CA ASN A 8 20.58 8.10 22.83
C ASN A 8 20.78 8.33 21.33
N ILE A 9 20.54 7.30 20.55
CA ILE A 9 20.12 7.52 19.17
C ILE A 9 18.59 7.51 19.21
N PRO A 10 17.89 8.67 19.01
CA PRO A 10 16.47 8.65 18.77
C PRO A 10 16.27 7.79 17.50
N SER A 11 15.60 6.66 17.63
CA SER A 11 15.30 5.82 16.49
C SER A 11 14.58 6.69 15.44
N PRO A 12 15.08 6.77 14.20
CA PRO A 12 14.43 7.56 13.14
C PRO A 12 13.07 6.97 12.71
N PHE A 13 12.67 5.91 13.37
CA PHE A 13 11.35 5.30 13.23
C PHE A 13 10.46 5.88 14.32
N GLY A 14 9.69 6.92 13.95
CA GLY A 14 8.53 7.32 14.74
C GLY A 14 7.77 6.07 15.16
N ILE A 15 7.23 6.06 16.38
CA ILE A 15 6.50 4.97 16.99
C ILE A 15 5.42 4.51 15.99
N LEU A 16 5.74 3.48 15.22
CA LEU A 16 4.76 2.84 14.34
C LEU A 16 3.73 2.18 15.26
N MET A 17 2.59 2.84 15.41
CA MET A 17 1.44 2.27 16.10
C MET A 17 1.08 0.96 15.44
N ALA A 18 1.43 -0.14 16.09
CA ALA A 18 1.13 -1.47 15.57
C ALA A 18 -0.38 -1.72 15.64
N VAL A 19 -1.01 -2.00 14.49
CA VAL A 19 -2.43 -2.36 14.42
C VAL A 19 -2.61 -3.79 14.91
N TRP A 20 -3.42 -3.98 15.95
CA TRP A 20 -3.69 -5.32 16.47
C TRP A 20 -4.90 -5.93 15.74
N HIS A 21 -4.69 -7.13 15.18
CA HIS A 21 -5.70 -7.91 14.46
C HIS A 21 -6.28 -9.07 15.29
N GLY A 22 -5.95 -9.16 16.59
CA GLY A 22 -6.54 -10.14 17.47
C GLY A 22 -8.02 -9.86 17.78
N ASN A 23 -8.64 -10.75 18.56
CA ASN A 23 -10.04 -10.63 18.94
C ASN A 23 -10.34 -9.34 19.74
N SER A 24 -11.57 -8.87 19.69
CA SER A 24 -12.02 -7.72 20.48
C SER A 24 -11.83 -7.97 21.97
N LYS A 25 -11.41 -6.95 22.72
CA LYS A 25 -11.34 -6.99 24.18
C LYS A 25 -12.72 -6.92 24.85
N ARG A 26 -13.79 -6.81 24.07
CA ARG A 26 -15.16 -6.79 24.55
C ARG A 26 -15.98 -7.90 23.88
N SER A 27 -16.85 -8.55 24.67
CA SER A 27 -17.84 -9.49 24.18
C SER A 27 -18.97 -8.75 23.46
N LYS A 28 -19.86 -9.49 22.80
CA LYS A 28 -21.07 -8.93 22.16
C LYS A 28 -21.99 -8.18 23.13
N THR A 29 -21.97 -8.57 24.42
CA THR A 29 -22.75 -7.95 25.52
C THR A 29 -22.03 -6.77 26.18
N GLY A 30 -20.87 -6.31 25.67
CA GLY A 30 -20.10 -5.21 26.23
C GLY A 30 -19.15 -5.57 27.37
N ARG A 31 -19.21 -6.82 27.90
CA ARG A 31 -18.32 -7.30 28.96
C ARG A 31 -16.86 -7.25 28.52
N ARG A 32 -15.96 -6.79 29.39
CA ARG A 32 -14.51 -6.86 29.16
C ARG A 32 -14.00 -8.29 29.19
N ILE A 33 -13.25 -8.67 28.18
CA ILE A 33 -12.56 -9.96 28.11
C ILE A 33 -11.10 -9.74 28.54
N ARG A 34 -10.66 -10.49 29.56
CA ARG A 34 -9.24 -10.55 29.95
C ARG A 34 -8.61 -11.73 29.22
N TYR A 35 -7.55 -11.45 28.46
CA TYR A 35 -6.80 -12.51 27.78
C TYR A 35 -5.77 -13.13 28.75
N ALA A 36 -5.61 -14.45 28.67
CA ALA A 36 -4.62 -15.19 29.44
C ALA A 36 -3.18 -14.90 29.03
N GLN A 37 -2.98 -14.34 27.84
CA GLN A 37 -1.66 -14.05 27.27
C GLN A 37 -1.57 -12.63 26.72
N ASN A 38 -0.35 -12.09 26.65
CA ASN A 38 -0.06 -10.82 25.99
C ASN A 38 -0.21 -10.93 24.47
N LYS A 39 -0.32 -9.78 23.78
CA LYS A 39 -0.38 -9.70 22.33
C LYS A 39 0.77 -10.47 21.68
N ARG A 40 0.47 -11.37 20.79
CA ARG A 40 1.47 -12.13 20.05
C ARG A 40 1.91 -11.38 18.80
N ARG A 41 3.18 -11.58 18.39
CA ARG A 41 3.74 -10.90 17.22
C ARG A 41 2.99 -11.20 15.91
N PHE A 42 2.42 -12.38 15.77
CA PHE A 42 1.64 -12.76 14.59
C PHE A 42 0.27 -12.07 14.52
N GLU A 43 -0.24 -11.54 15.64
CA GLU A 43 -1.49 -10.77 15.72
C GLU A 43 -1.30 -9.29 15.40
N ILE A 44 -0.05 -8.85 15.27
CA ILE A 44 0.27 -7.45 14.97
C ILE A 44 0.29 -7.24 13.46
N GLY A 45 -0.59 -6.36 12.98
CA GLY A 45 -0.63 -5.92 11.60
C GLY A 45 0.21 -4.67 11.35
N ARG A 46 0.43 -4.36 10.09
CA ARG A 46 1.10 -3.14 9.64
C ARG A 46 0.06 -2.12 9.21
N GLU A 47 0.42 -0.85 9.30
CA GLU A 47 -0.41 0.22 8.77
C GLU A 47 -0.67 0.04 7.26
N LEU A 48 -1.85 0.48 6.85
CA LEU A 48 -2.24 0.51 5.45
C LEU A 48 -1.47 1.64 4.74
N HIS A 49 -0.66 1.28 3.75
CA HIS A 49 0.00 2.26 2.89
C HIS A 49 -0.83 2.44 1.61
N LEU A 50 -1.30 3.65 1.40
CA LEU A 50 -2.01 4.05 0.20
C LEU A 50 -1.01 4.64 -0.79
N THR A 51 -0.99 4.12 -2.03
CA THR A 51 -0.10 4.61 -3.09
C THR A 51 -0.65 5.91 -3.65
N THR A 52 0.17 6.97 -3.68
CA THR A 52 -0.19 8.28 -4.24
C THR A 52 0.64 8.60 -5.48
N ILE A 53 0.22 9.61 -6.25
CA ILE A 53 0.98 10.12 -7.40
C ILE A 53 2.20 10.90 -6.88
N GLY A 54 3.36 10.69 -7.50
CA GLY A 54 4.61 11.39 -7.23
C GLY A 54 5.82 10.58 -7.65
N THR A 55 6.99 11.08 -7.44
CA THR A 55 8.25 10.39 -7.79
C THR A 55 8.28 8.98 -7.25
N MET A 56 8.78 8.03 -8.05
CA MET A 56 8.74 6.60 -7.75
C MET A 56 9.47 6.25 -6.45
N LYS A 57 8.72 5.86 -5.40
CA LYS A 57 9.28 5.36 -4.13
C LYS A 57 8.75 3.97 -3.85
N ARG A 58 9.65 3.01 -3.65
CA ARG A 58 9.33 1.63 -3.30
C ARG A 58 9.89 1.26 -1.93
N LYS A 59 9.12 0.55 -1.12
CA LYS A 59 9.57 0.02 0.17
C LYS A 59 9.63 -1.50 0.10
N PRO A 60 10.81 -2.12 0.14
CA PRO A 60 10.95 -3.56 0.24
C PRO A 60 10.51 -4.02 1.63
N ILE A 61 9.81 -5.14 1.71
CA ILE A 61 9.32 -5.72 2.94
C ILE A 61 9.68 -7.19 2.97
N ARG A 62 10.37 -7.60 4.04
CA ARG A 62 10.63 -9.01 4.32
C ARG A 62 9.33 -9.70 4.73
N THR A 63 9.07 -10.86 4.16
CA THR A 63 7.93 -11.73 4.47
C THR A 63 8.41 -13.08 4.99
N ARG A 64 7.49 -13.98 5.34
CA ARG A 64 7.82 -15.34 5.83
C ARG A 64 8.57 -16.13 4.76
N GLY A 65 9.38 -17.09 5.17
CA GLY A 65 10.13 -17.95 4.26
C GLY A 65 11.24 -17.23 3.47
N ASN A 66 11.81 -16.14 4.06
CA ASN A 66 12.83 -15.30 3.41
C ASN A 66 12.38 -14.61 2.11
N ASN A 67 11.08 -14.60 1.82
CA ASN A 67 10.51 -13.91 0.67
C ASN A 67 10.51 -12.39 0.89
N LYS A 68 10.53 -11.64 -0.22
CA LYS A 68 10.47 -10.18 -0.22
C LYS A 68 9.26 -9.71 -1.02
N LYS A 69 8.58 -8.67 -0.54
CA LYS A 69 7.53 -7.94 -1.29
C LYS A 69 7.98 -6.50 -1.44
N SER A 70 7.57 -5.88 -2.54
CA SER A 70 7.80 -4.45 -2.77
C SER A 70 6.47 -3.70 -2.70
N ARG A 71 6.39 -2.67 -1.87
CA ARG A 71 5.25 -1.76 -1.82
C ARG A 71 5.60 -0.47 -2.54
N VAL A 72 4.73 -0.02 -3.41
CA VAL A 72 4.80 1.32 -4.00
C VAL A 72 4.19 2.30 -3.01
N LEU A 73 4.93 3.31 -2.61
CA LEU A 73 4.44 4.40 -1.78
C LEU A 73 3.95 5.55 -2.67
N THR A 74 4.76 5.95 -3.63
CA THR A 74 4.43 6.94 -4.65
C THR A 74 4.87 6.44 -6.02
N ALA A 75 4.14 6.79 -7.06
CA ALA A 75 4.50 6.50 -8.45
C ALA A 75 3.99 7.57 -9.40
N ASP A 76 4.79 7.86 -10.39
CA ASP A 76 4.52 8.77 -11.50
C ASP A 76 4.20 8.02 -12.80
N THR A 77 4.61 6.75 -12.91
CA THR A 77 4.50 5.96 -14.15
C THR A 77 3.68 4.69 -13.95
N ALA A 78 2.95 4.30 -14.99
CA ALA A 78 2.21 3.04 -15.08
C ALA A 78 2.55 2.30 -16.39
N TYR A 79 2.47 0.98 -16.33
CA TYR A 79 2.52 0.11 -17.51
C TYR A 79 1.09 -0.14 -17.98
N VAL A 80 0.74 0.44 -19.12
CA VAL A 80 -0.61 0.34 -19.70
C VAL A 80 -0.59 -0.66 -20.85
N ILE A 81 -1.49 -1.62 -20.77
CA ILE A 81 -1.72 -2.63 -21.81
C ILE A 81 -2.90 -2.18 -22.65
N ASP A 82 -2.71 -2.11 -23.95
CA ASP A 82 -3.79 -1.89 -24.91
C ASP A 82 -4.40 -3.26 -25.29
N PRO A 83 -5.70 -3.49 -25.01
CA PRO A 83 -6.34 -4.78 -25.31
C PRO A 83 -6.48 -5.07 -26.81
N LYS A 84 -6.43 -4.05 -27.69
CA LYS A 84 -6.53 -4.23 -29.13
C LYS A 84 -5.22 -4.70 -29.75
N THR A 85 -4.12 -4.09 -29.34
CA THR A 85 -2.79 -4.36 -29.91
C THR A 85 -1.97 -5.34 -29.06
N ASN A 86 -2.41 -5.64 -27.83
CA ASN A 86 -1.70 -6.42 -26.81
C ASN A 86 -0.28 -5.89 -26.50
N LYS A 87 -0.03 -4.61 -26.80
CA LYS A 87 1.24 -3.95 -26.52
C LYS A 87 1.19 -3.27 -25.15
N THR A 88 2.29 -3.39 -24.41
CA THR A 88 2.45 -2.71 -23.13
C THR A 88 3.33 -1.49 -23.32
N THR A 89 2.82 -0.34 -22.91
CA THR A 89 3.55 0.94 -22.97
C THR A 89 3.73 1.52 -21.57
N LYS A 90 4.91 2.07 -21.30
CA LYS A 90 5.16 2.82 -20.08
C LYS A 90 4.71 4.27 -20.28
N THR A 91 3.81 4.75 -19.43
CA THR A 91 3.21 6.08 -19.52
C THR A 91 3.20 6.80 -18.20
N GLU A 92 3.15 8.13 -18.23
CA GLU A 92 2.99 8.95 -17.05
C GLU A 92 1.52 9.00 -16.62
N ILE A 93 1.31 9.03 -15.31
CA ILE A 93 0.00 9.17 -14.65
C ILE A 93 -0.23 10.65 -14.40
N VAL A 94 -1.34 11.18 -14.89
CA VAL A 94 -1.71 12.58 -14.69
C VAL A 94 -2.55 12.73 -13.41
N THR A 95 -3.67 11.99 -13.33
CA THR A 95 -4.62 12.09 -12.20
C THR A 95 -5.38 10.78 -12.02
N VAL A 96 -6.04 10.63 -10.86
CA VAL A 96 -7.03 9.58 -10.61
C VAL A 96 -8.41 10.15 -10.90
N ILE A 97 -9.16 9.53 -11.82
CA ILE A 97 -10.50 9.98 -12.23
C ILE A 97 -11.56 9.36 -11.33
N GLU A 98 -11.45 8.05 -11.09
CA GLU A 98 -12.45 7.29 -10.36
C GLU A 98 -11.80 6.25 -9.46
N ASN A 99 -12.39 6.01 -8.29
CA ASN A 99 -11.95 4.97 -7.38
C ASN A 99 -13.16 4.29 -6.74
N SER A 100 -13.38 3.05 -7.12
CA SER A 100 -14.51 2.25 -6.63
C SER A 100 -14.44 1.89 -5.14
N ALA A 101 -13.26 1.98 -4.53
CA ALA A 101 -13.09 1.65 -3.12
C ALA A 101 -13.54 2.79 -2.19
N ASN A 102 -13.26 4.04 -2.57
CA ASN A 102 -13.64 5.21 -1.77
C ASN A 102 -13.57 6.49 -2.62
N VAL A 103 -14.63 7.28 -2.59
CA VAL A 103 -14.72 8.57 -3.31
C VAL A 103 -13.64 9.56 -2.84
N HIS A 104 -13.31 9.58 -1.55
CA HIS A 104 -12.29 10.47 -1.00
C HIS A 104 -10.87 10.17 -1.51
N TYR A 105 -10.64 8.99 -2.08
CA TYR A 105 -9.34 8.63 -2.66
C TYR A 105 -9.04 9.38 -3.95
N ILE A 106 -10.06 9.84 -4.66
CA ILE A 106 -9.91 10.64 -5.88
C ILE A 106 -9.20 11.96 -5.55
N ARG A 107 -9.70 12.71 -4.56
CA ARG A 107 -9.11 14.00 -4.15
C ARG A 107 -7.65 13.87 -3.67
N ARG A 108 -7.30 12.73 -3.10
CA ARG A 108 -5.95 12.43 -2.60
C ARG A 108 -5.07 11.76 -3.64
N ASN A 109 -5.54 11.56 -4.87
CA ASN A 109 -4.85 10.86 -5.95
C ASN A 109 -4.31 9.48 -5.52
N ILE A 110 -5.12 8.72 -4.77
CA ILE A 110 -4.74 7.40 -4.27
C ILE A 110 -5.08 6.35 -5.32
N MET A 111 -4.06 5.55 -5.63
CA MET A 111 -4.13 4.48 -6.62
C MET A 111 -4.21 3.12 -5.93
N ASN A 112 -5.28 2.40 -6.15
CA ASN A 112 -5.46 1.02 -5.72
C ASN A 112 -5.95 0.16 -6.90
N LYS A 113 -6.07 -1.15 -6.68
CA LYS A 113 -6.63 -2.04 -7.71
C LYS A 113 -8.06 -1.63 -8.03
N GLY A 114 -8.37 -1.49 -9.33
CA GLY A 114 -9.70 -1.11 -9.83
C GLY A 114 -9.88 0.40 -10.02
N ALA A 115 -8.98 1.25 -9.54
CA ALA A 115 -9.05 2.69 -9.80
C ALA A 115 -8.84 3.00 -11.28
N ILE A 116 -9.54 4.02 -11.77
CA ILE A 116 -9.40 4.54 -13.14
C ILE A 116 -8.50 5.77 -13.08
N ILE A 117 -7.40 5.69 -13.80
CA ILE A 117 -6.40 6.75 -13.91
C ILE A 117 -6.43 7.39 -15.29
N ASN A 118 -6.09 8.67 -15.34
CA ASN A 118 -5.80 9.37 -16.57
C ASN A 118 -4.31 9.29 -16.86
N THR A 119 -3.95 8.79 -18.03
CA THR A 119 -2.55 8.70 -18.51
C THR A 119 -2.40 9.50 -19.78
N LYS A 120 -1.17 9.78 -20.20
CA LYS A 120 -0.91 10.51 -21.47
C LYS A 120 -1.51 9.81 -22.70
N ILE A 121 -1.73 8.48 -22.64
CA ILE A 121 -2.32 7.70 -23.74
C ILE A 121 -3.86 7.69 -23.65
N GLY A 122 -4.43 7.79 -22.45
CA GLY A 122 -5.88 7.74 -22.22
C GLY A 122 -6.27 7.22 -20.85
N LYS A 123 -7.56 6.95 -20.68
CA LYS A 123 -8.11 6.40 -19.42
C LYS A 123 -7.74 4.92 -19.30
N ALA A 124 -7.20 4.53 -18.16
CA ALA A 124 -6.79 3.15 -17.89
C ALA A 124 -7.24 2.68 -16.51
N LYS A 125 -7.67 1.42 -16.41
CA LYS A 125 -8.07 0.77 -15.15
C LYS A 125 -6.90 -0.01 -14.56
N ILE A 126 -6.56 0.27 -13.30
CA ILE A 126 -5.47 -0.41 -12.60
C ILE A 126 -5.87 -1.86 -12.29
N THR A 127 -5.06 -2.81 -12.71
CA THR A 127 -5.25 -4.25 -12.48
C THR A 127 -4.34 -4.81 -11.40
N SER A 128 -3.16 -4.23 -11.21
CA SER A 128 -2.21 -4.65 -10.17
C SER A 128 -2.62 -4.16 -8.77
N ARG A 129 -1.97 -4.71 -7.75
CA ARG A 129 -2.04 -4.23 -6.36
C ARG A 129 -0.73 -3.50 -6.03
N PRO A 130 -0.65 -2.17 -6.10
CA PRO A 130 0.62 -1.44 -5.92
C PRO A 130 1.33 -1.74 -4.60
N GLY A 131 0.56 -1.99 -3.54
CA GLY A 131 1.10 -2.37 -2.22
C GLY A 131 1.62 -3.81 -2.11
N GLN A 132 1.52 -4.63 -3.15
CA GLN A 132 1.97 -6.03 -3.17
C GLN A 132 2.95 -6.31 -4.30
N SER A 133 2.63 -5.86 -5.52
CA SER A 133 3.38 -6.14 -6.74
C SER A 133 4.57 -5.21 -6.97
N GLY A 134 4.57 -4.04 -6.36
CA GLY A 134 5.66 -3.07 -6.52
C GLY A 134 5.65 -2.31 -7.85
N VAL A 135 4.62 -2.49 -8.66
CA VAL A 135 4.42 -1.82 -9.95
C VAL A 135 2.95 -1.48 -10.17
N ILE A 136 2.67 -0.50 -11.01
CA ILE A 136 1.33 -0.14 -11.42
C ILE A 136 1.12 -0.64 -12.84
N ASN A 137 0.30 -1.68 -12.98
CA ASN A 137 -0.16 -2.18 -14.27
C ASN A 137 -1.62 -1.79 -14.46
N ALA A 138 -1.96 -1.35 -15.65
CA ALA A 138 -3.30 -0.93 -16.00
C ALA A 138 -3.67 -1.41 -17.39
N VAL A 139 -4.96 -1.48 -17.67
CA VAL A 139 -5.52 -1.82 -18.99
C VAL A 139 -6.25 -0.59 -19.52
N LEU A 140 -5.97 -0.22 -20.77
CA LEU A 140 -6.61 0.91 -21.43
C LEU A 140 -8.11 0.65 -21.57
N LEU A 141 -8.92 1.63 -21.20
CA LEU A 141 -10.36 1.59 -21.41
C LEU A 141 -10.64 2.13 -22.82
N THR A 142 -10.90 1.24 -23.75
CA THR A 142 -11.47 1.60 -25.04
C THR A 142 -12.97 1.84 -24.87
N LYS A 143 -13.45 2.99 -25.29
CA LYS A 143 -14.90 3.23 -25.46
C LYS A 143 -15.46 2.30 -26.53
#